data_e64b913edb59015901e060a8a91f940d
#
_entry.id   e64b913edb59015901e060a8a91f940d
#
_cell.length_a   1.000
_cell.length_b   1.000
_cell.length_c   1.000
_cell.angle_alpha   90.00
_cell.angle_beta   90.00
_cell.angle_gamma   90.00
#
_symmetry.space_group_name_H-M   'P 1'
#
loop_
_entity.id
_entity.type
_entity.pdbx_description
1 polymer ?
#
loop_
_entity_poly.entity_id
_entity_poly.type
_entity_poly.pdbx_seq_one_letter_code
_entity_poly.pdbx_strand_id
1 'polypeptide(L)'
;MIKVHYQDDQENLMEACSGVMNTLIETDRGVKSAFSDLISREVMEQFRPDKDHFLIHSTAMGDQETYGPNKNGDGWPKEALARKHQTFVTNGHFFREHRNRDPKLKIGDIKYAAYSPVSEGGMGRVELLKWGHRKLAEEEYEMAKEGKELCFSMSARVPLDVCSCCEHKAKSASEYC
;
A
#
# COMPACT_ATOMS: atom_id res chain seq x y z
N MET A 1 -3.78 -14.50 -18.95
CA MET A 1 -4.34 -13.18 -19.30
C MET A 1 -3.98 -12.24 -18.16
N ILE A 2 -3.31 -11.14 -18.44
CA ILE A 2 -2.90 -10.15 -17.44
C ILE A 2 -3.88 -9.01 -17.53
N LYS A 3 -4.59 -8.70 -16.46
CA LYS A 3 -5.40 -7.48 -16.36
C LYS A 3 -4.48 -6.34 -16.00
N VAL A 4 -4.57 -5.24 -16.72
CA VAL A 4 -3.82 -4.03 -16.42
C VAL A 4 -4.79 -2.95 -15.97
N HIS A 5 -4.57 -2.42 -14.78
CA HIS A 5 -5.43 -1.40 -14.21
C HIS A 5 -4.90 -0.02 -14.60
N TYR A 6 -5.70 0.73 -15.36
CA TYR A 6 -5.49 2.15 -15.60
C TYR A 6 -6.36 2.97 -14.67
N GLN A 7 -5.75 3.92 -13.98
CA GLN A 7 -6.47 4.88 -13.16
C GLN A 7 -6.79 6.14 -13.97
N ASP A 8 -8.06 6.49 -14.06
CA ASP A 8 -8.49 7.78 -14.60
C ASP A 8 -8.54 8.85 -13.48
N ASP A 9 -8.50 10.14 -13.84
CA ASP A 9 -8.17 11.24 -12.93
C ASP A 9 -9.22 11.61 -11.87
N GLN A 10 -10.36 10.92 -11.84
CA GLN A 10 -11.49 11.35 -11.02
C GLN A 10 -11.95 10.35 -9.99
N GLU A 11 -11.48 10.00 -8.95
CA GLU A 11 -12.05 9.19 -7.84
C GLU A 11 -11.41 7.83 -7.59
N ASN A 12 -10.11 7.79 -7.39
CA ASN A 12 -9.48 6.52 -7.02
C ASN A 12 -9.09 6.50 -5.54
N LEU A 13 -9.89 5.84 -4.74
CA LEU A 13 -9.55 5.41 -3.39
C LEU A 13 -8.59 4.23 -3.50
N MET A 14 -7.33 4.42 -3.17
CA MET A 14 -6.39 3.33 -2.97
C MET A 14 -6.31 2.99 -1.50
N GLU A 15 -6.62 1.76 -1.18
CA GLU A 15 -6.43 1.17 0.14
C GLU A 15 -5.32 0.15 0.06
N ALA A 16 -4.34 0.28 0.93
CA ALA A 16 -3.15 -0.52 0.83
C ALA A 16 -3.26 -1.86 1.54
N CYS A 17 -2.86 -2.86 0.82
CA CYS A 17 -2.65 -4.16 1.36
C CYS A 17 -1.82 -5.04 0.43
N SER A 18 -0.63 -5.44 0.75
CA SER A 18 -0.02 -6.67 0.24
C SER A 18 1.17 -7.07 1.08
N GLY A 19 1.35 -8.37 1.24
CA GLY A 19 2.51 -8.88 1.93
C GLY A 19 3.80 -8.58 1.18
N VAL A 20 4.74 -8.00 1.83
CA VAL A 20 6.13 -8.37 1.98
C VAL A 20 6.79 -7.32 2.87
N MET A 21 7.37 -7.77 3.96
CA MET A 21 8.18 -7.00 4.92
C MET A 21 7.48 -5.78 5.56
N ASN A 22 6.75 -6.07 6.61
CA ASN A 22 6.25 -5.05 7.51
C ASN A 22 7.21 -4.92 8.68
N THR A 23 7.71 -3.74 8.93
CA THR A 23 8.53 -3.47 10.09
C THR A 23 7.77 -2.55 11.03
N LEU A 24 7.49 -3.04 12.25
CA LEU A 24 7.05 -2.18 13.33
C LEU A 24 8.20 -1.26 13.70
N ILE A 25 7.95 0.03 13.68
CA ILE A 25 8.89 1.05 14.15
C ILE A 25 8.41 1.49 15.53
N GLU A 26 8.99 0.92 16.58
CA GLU A 26 8.77 1.41 17.94
C GLU A 26 9.63 2.63 18.23
N THR A 27 9.01 3.66 18.75
CA THR A 27 9.61 4.97 18.96
C THR A 27 10.26 5.17 20.29
N ASP A 28 10.05 4.30 21.29
CA ASP A 28 10.56 4.52 22.65
C ASP A 28 11.91 3.85 22.96
N ARG A 29 12.39 2.93 22.13
CA ARG A 29 13.64 2.17 22.38
C ARG A 29 14.55 1.96 21.17
N GLY A 30 14.45 2.82 20.18
CA GLY A 30 15.31 2.74 19.00
C GLY A 30 14.66 1.98 17.85
N VAL A 31 14.77 2.58 16.68
CA VAL A 31 14.27 2.09 15.40
C VAL A 31 15.03 0.83 15.02
N LYS A 32 14.39 -0.32 15.09
CA LYS A 32 14.81 -1.52 14.36
C LYS A 32 14.14 -1.47 13.00
N SER A 33 14.61 -0.66 12.09
CA SER A 33 14.09 -0.70 10.73
C SER A 33 15.19 -1.14 9.77
N ALA A 34 14.82 -2.02 8.87
CA ALA A 34 15.47 -2.05 7.59
C ALA A 34 15.03 -0.75 6.89
N PHE A 35 15.93 0.24 6.85
CA PHE A 35 15.71 1.44 6.05
C PHE A 35 15.52 1.01 4.60
N SER A 36 14.51 1.52 3.96
CA SER A 36 14.43 1.46 2.52
C SER A 36 15.02 2.74 1.93
N ASP A 37 15.47 2.67 0.69
CA ASP A 37 15.99 3.84 -0.03
C ASP A 37 14.95 4.96 -0.18
N LEU A 38 13.67 4.64 0.03
CA LEU A 38 12.54 5.56 -0.13
C LEU A 38 12.07 6.22 1.16
N ILE A 39 12.35 5.61 2.30
CA ILE A 39 11.91 6.10 3.61
C ILE A 39 13.13 6.35 4.46
N SER A 40 13.61 7.58 4.39
CA SER A 40 14.75 8.02 5.19
C SER A 40 14.40 8.16 6.67
N ARG A 41 15.42 8.25 7.49
CA ARG A 41 15.25 8.49 8.93
C ARG A 41 14.50 9.80 9.21
N GLU A 42 14.79 10.85 8.43
CA GLU A 42 14.16 12.16 8.55
C GLU A 42 12.65 12.08 8.26
N VAL A 43 12.25 11.30 7.24
CA VAL A 43 10.85 11.04 6.93
C VAL A 43 10.18 10.32 8.10
N MET A 44 10.82 9.31 8.68
CA MET A 44 10.26 8.59 9.83
C MET A 44 10.13 9.48 11.06
N GLU A 45 11.09 10.36 11.32
CA GLU A 45 11.03 11.33 12.42
C GLU A 45 9.91 12.36 12.22
N GLN A 46 9.68 12.81 10.97
CA GLN A 46 8.57 13.70 10.62
C GLN A 46 7.20 13.06 10.91
N PHE A 47 7.07 11.76 10.69
CA PHE A 47 5.84 11.02 10.91
C PHE A 47 5.88 10.18 12.19
N ARG A 48 6.65 10.61 13.19
CA ARG A 48 6.73 9.95 14.47
C ARG A 48 5.34 9.87 15.12
N PRO A 49 4.86 8.68 15.50
CA PRO A 49 3.55 8.53 16.11
C PRO A 49 3.53 9.10 17.53
N ASP A 50 2.36 9.54 17.94
CA ASP A 50 2.09 9.89 19.33
C ASP A 50 1.87 8.64 20.19
N LYS A 51 1.54 8.85 21.48
CA LYS A 51 1.33 7.77 22.47
C LYS A 51 0.17 6.82 22.12
N ASP A 52 -0.80 7.27 21.33
CA ASP A 52 -2.00 6.53 20.98
C ASP A 52 -1.86 5.77 19.64
N HIS A 53 -0.74 5.98 18.95
CA HIS A 53 -0.47 5.36 17.65
C HIS A 53 0.85 4.58 17.63
N PHE A 54 1.01 3.76 16.62
CA PHE A 54 2.26 3.09 16.25
C PHE A 54 2.50 3.23 14.76
N LEU A 55 3.75 3.15 14.35
CA LEU A 55 4.16 3.34 12.97
C LEU A 55 4.49 1.99 12.32
N ILE A 56 3.94 1.74 11.13
CA ILE A 56 4.25 0.58 10.30
C ILE A 56 4.81 1.07 8.97
N HIS A 57 5.95 0.53 8.58
CA HIS A 57 6.48 0.62 7.23
C HIS A 57 6.06 -0.62 6.44
N SER A 58 5.60 -0.45 5.20
CA SER A 58 5.23 -1.57 4.33
C SER A 58 5.40 -1.23 2.86
N THR A 59 5.74 -2.22 2.04
CA THR A 59 5.56 -2.15 0.60
C THR A 59 4.09 -2.39 0.27
N ALA A 60 3.48 -1.46 -0.46
CA ALA A 60 2.08 -1.55 -0.85
C ALA A 60 1.89 -2.34 -2.14
N MET A 61 2.71 -2.06 -3.13
CA MET A 61 2.62 -2.68 -4.46
C MET A 61 3.90 -2.45 -5.26
N GLY A 62 4.14 -3.33 -6.21
CA GLY A 62 5.17 -3.17 -7.23
C GLY A 62 4.58 -2.83 -8.59
N ASP A 63 5.40 -2.27 -9.47
CA ASP A 63 5.00 -2.07 -10.86
C ASP A 63 5.01 -3.39 -11.65
N GLN A 64 4.16 -3.46 -12.68
CA GLN A 64 4.05 -4.68 -13.47
C GLN A 64 5.30 -4.97 -14.32
N GLU A 65 6.10 -3.95 -14.62
CA GLU A 65 7.29 -4.08 -15.45
C GLU A 65 8.41 -4.83 -14.73
N THR A 66 8.45 -4.74 -13.40
CA THR A 66 9.49 -5.39 -12.59
C THR A 66 8.97 -6.51 -11.68
N TYR A 67 7.76 -6.39 -11.12
CA TYR A 67 7.15 -7.42 -10.27
C TYR A 67 6.24 -8.37 -11.04
N GLY A 68 5.76 -7.95 -12.22
CA GLY A 68 4.68 -8.65 -12.91
C GLY A 68 3.32 -8.45 -12.23
N PRO A 69 2.31 -9.19 -12.69
CA PRO A 69 0.98 -9.12 -12.10
C PRO A 69 0.92 -9.81 -10.73
N ASN A 70 -0.02 -9.37 -9.90
CA ASN A 70 -0.33 -10.03 -8.64
C ASN A 70 -1.01 -11.41 -8.85
N LYS A 71 -1.35 -12.10 -7.76
CA LYS A 71 -2.01 -13.41 -7.83
C LYS A 71 -3.37 -13.40 -8.52
N ASN A 72 -4.03 -12.24 -8.61
CA ASN A 72 -5.30 -12.09 -9.32
C ASN A 72 -5.12 -11.76 -10.81
N GLY A 73 -3.87 -11.63 -11.28
CA GLY A 73 -3.55 -11.22 -12.65
C GLY A 73 -3.61 -9.71 -12.86
N ASP A 74 -3.63 -8.91 -11.78
CA ASP A 74 -3.69 -7.45 -11.88
C ASP A 74 -2.28 -6.88 -11.95
N GLY A 75 -1.97 -6.11 -13.00
CA GLY A 75 -0.73 -5.41 -13.17
C GLY A 75 -0.93 -3.90 -13.12
N TRP A 76 0.02 -3.20 -12.49
CA TRP A 76 0.00 -1.75 -12.34
C TRP A 76 1.15 -1.13 -13.11
N PRO A 77 0.87 -0.37 -14.19
CA PRO A 77 1.93 0.30 -14.94
C PRO A 77 2.71 1.29 -14.06
N LYS A 78 4.03 1.35 -14.24
CA LYS A 78 4.91 2.27 -13.50
C LYS A 78 4.46 3.74 -13.58
N GLU A 79 3.95 4.17 -14.74
CA GLU A 79 3.45 5.53 -14.94
C GLU A 79 2.19 5.80 -14.08
N ALA A 80 1.33 4.79 -13.90
CA ALA A 80 0.18 4.90 -13.03
C ALA A 80 0.61 5.02 -11.57
N LEU A 81 1.56 4.20 -11.12
CA LEU A 81 2.10 4.28 -9.77
C LEU A 81 2.81 5.62 -9.52
N ALA A 82 3.64 6.08 -10.44
CA ALA A 82 4.34 7.36 -10.33
C ALA A 82 3.37 8.53 -10.15
N ARG A 83 2.25 8.52 -10.86
CA ARG A 83 1.25 9.60 -10.81
C ARG A 83 0.30 9.50 -9.62
N LYS A 84 -0.01 8.28 -9.18
CA LYS A 84 -1.16 8.02 -8.28
C LYS A 84 -0.79 7.54 -6.89
N HIS A 85 0.48 7.22 -6.58
CA HIS A 85 0.85 6.72 -5.25
C HIS A 85 0.44 7.66 -4.10
N GLN A 86 0.36 8.98 -4.34
CA GLN A 86 -0.09 9.93 -3.32
C GLN A 86 -1.57 9.77 -2.94
N THR A 87 -2.38 9.08 -3.75
CA THR A 87 -3.77 8.79 -3.39
C THR A 87 -3.89 7.88 -2.18
N PHE A 88 -2.85 7.11 -1.87
CA PHE A 88 -2.76 6.37 -0.61
C PHE A 88 -2.83 7.30 0.61
N VAL A 89 -2.22 8.47 0.53
CA VAL A 89 -2.22 9.44 1.63
C VAL A 89 -3.50 10.27 1.64
N THR A 90 -3.95 10.71 0.47
CA THR A 90 -5.10 11.65 0.38
C THR A 90 -6.44 10.96 0.60
N ASN A 91 -6.57 9.70 0.20
CA ASN A 91 -7.83 8.97 0.21
C ASN A 91 -7.76 7.63 0.93
N GLY A 92 -6.56 7.08 1.14
CA GLY A 92 -6.37 5.77 1.73
C GLY A 92 -6.46 5.78 3.24
N HIS A 93 -6.95 4.66 3.78
CA HIS A 93 -7.01 4.40 5.20
C HIS A 93 -6.52 2.98 5.49
N PHE A 94 -6.25 2.71 6.76
CA PHE A 94 -5.90 1.40 7.25
C PHE A 94 -7.13 0.74 7.88
N PHE A 95 -7.56 -0.40 7.30
CA PHE A 95 -8.71 -1.17 7.76
C PHE A 95 -8.30 -2.60 8.10
N ARG A 96 -9.10 -3.29 8.92
CA ARG A 96 -9.00 -4.72 9.13
C ARG A 96 -9.90 -5.45 8.12
N GLU A 97 -9.39 -6.54 7.51
CA GLU A 97 -10.16 -7.47 6.68
C GLU A 97 -10.95 -6.81 5.53
N HIS A 98 -10.39 -5.78 4.88
CA HIS A 98 -11.08 -5.04 3.81
C HIS A 98 -12.44 -4.44 4.20
N ARG A 99 -12.65 -4.10 5.48
CA ARG A 99 -13.88 -3.46 5.95
C ARG A 99 -13.93 -1.97 5.58
N ASN A 100 -13.62 -1.66 4.35
CA ASN A 100 -13.40 -0.33 3.82
C ASN A 100 -14.66 0.41 3.36
N ARG A 101 -15.82 -0.23 3.43
CA ARG A 101 -17.11 0.38 3.05
C ARG A 101 -17.63 1.37 4.09
N ASP A 102 -17.23 1.23 5.34
CA ASP A 102 -17.58 2.13 6.43
C ASP A 102 -16.32 2.81 6.98
N PRO A 103 -16.15 4.13 6.76
CA PRO A 103 -14.99 4.87 7.27
C PRO A 103 -14.81 4.80 8.79
N LYS A 104 -15.88 4.50 9.54
CA LYS A 104 -15.83 4.34 10.99
C LYS A 104 -15.08 3.09 11.44
N LEU A 105 -14.91 2.13 10.53
CA LEU A 105 -14.18 0.89 10.80
C LEU A 105 -12.68 1.00 10.52
N LYS A 106 -12.18 2.18 10.19
CA LYS A 106 -10.75 2.40 10.03
C LYS A 106 -10.02 2.15 11.35
N ILE A 107 -8.87 1.50 11.28
CA ILE A 107 -7.99 1.23 12.42
C ILE A 107 -6.72 2.08 12.40
N GLY A 108 -6.57 2.91 11.39
CA GLY A 108 -5.43 3.81 11.24
C GLY A 108 -5.46 4.61 9.94
N ASP A 109 -4.39 5.35 9.71
CA ASP A 109 -4.22 6.26 8.56
C ASP A 109 -2.90 5.99 7.85
N ILE A 110 -2.88 6.28 6.55
CA ILE A 110 -1.64 6.29 5.76
C ILE A 110 -1.10 7.72 5.80
N LYS A 111 0.14 7.86 6.28
CA LYS A 111 0.78 9.18 6.53
C LYS A 111 1.77 9.58 5.44
N TYR A 112 2.37 8.60 4.78
CA TYR A 112 3.36 8.86 3.75
C TYR A 112 3.31 7.76 2.69
N ALA A 113 3.52 8.13 1.46
CA ALA A 113 3.67 7.23 0.32
C ALA A 113 4.82 7.73 -0.56
N ALA A 114 5.66 6.82 -0.99
CA ALA A 114 6.73 7.09 -1.95
C ALA A 114 6.76 6.02 -3.03
N TYR A 115 7.05 6.41 -4.26
CA TYR A 115 7.29 5.51 -5.38
C TYR A 115 8.73 5.65 -5.86
N SER A 116 9.43 4.53 -5.98
CA SER A 116 10.70 4.44 -6.68
C SER A 116 10.51 3.74 -8.02
N PRO A 117 10.92 4.36 -9.11
CA PRO A 117 10.81 3.72 -10.43
C PRO A 117 11.76 2.52 -10.59
N VAL A 118 12.92 2.53 -9.97
CA VAL A 118 13.90 1.43 -9.88
C VAL A 118 14.99 1.86 -8.90
N SER A 119 15.31 1.06 -7.89
CA SER A 119 16.55 1.20 -7.12
C SER A 119 17.62 0.24 -7.63
N GLU A 120 18.87 0.39 -7.22
CA GLU A 120 19.93 -0.61 -7.41
C GLU A 120 19.54 -1.91 -6.70
N GLY A 121 19.09 -2.89 -7.47
CA GLY A 121 18.44 -4.10 -6.99
C GLY A 121 17.03 -4.29 -7.53
N GLY A 122 16.53 -3.32 -8.19
CA GLY A 122 15.76 -3.29 -9.41
C GLY A 122 14.27 -3.40 -9.36
N MET A 123 13.52 -3.04 -8.31
CA MET A 123 12.07 -3.18 -8.39
C MET A 123 11.35 -1.85 -8.13
N GLY A 124 10.60 -1.38 -9.13
CA GLY A 124 9.71 -0.23 -8.96
C GLY A 124 8.59 -0.57 -7.97
N ARG A 125 8.47 0.20 -6.89
CA ARG A 125 7.53 -0.10 -5.81
C ARG A 125 7.00 1.14 -5.13
N VAL A 126 5.84 1.01 -4.52
CA VAL A 126 5.26 1.99 -3.61
C VAL A 126 5.48 1.54 -2.18
N GLU A 127 6.05 2.40 -1.37
CA GLU A 127 6.22 2.19 0.06
C GLU A 127 5.38 3.17 0.86
N LEU A 128 4.87 2.70 1.99
CA LEU A 128 3.95 3.46 2.85
C LEU A 128 4.46 3.51 4.28
N LEU A 129 4.23 4.67 4.93
CA LEU A 129 4.18 4.77 6.38
C LEU A 129 2.72 4.88 6.83
N LYS A 130 2.33 4.00 7.73
CA LYS A 130 0.97 3.90 8.27
C LYS A 130 0.98 4.11 9.77
N TRP A 131 0.04 4.88 10.28
CA TRP A 131 -0.27 4.98 11.69
C TRP A 131 -1.41 4.03 12.04
N GLY A 132 -1.13 3.02 12.86
CA GLY A 132 -2.16 2.20 13.50
C GLY A 132 -2.56 2.81 14.84
N HIS A 133 -3.85 2.90 15.13
CA HIS A 133 -4.33 3.34 16.43
C HIS A 133 -4.24 2.18 17.43
N ARG A 134 -3.48 2.32 18.53
CA ARG A 134 -3.16 1.23 19.47
C ARG A 134 -4.37 0.45 20.00
N LYS A 135 -5.49 1.14 20.24
CA LYS A 135 -6.72 0.48 20.72
C LYS A 135 -7.56 -0.15 19.61
N LEU A 136 -7.59 0.45 18.42
CA LEU A 136 -8.40 -0.05 17.31
C LEU A 136 -7.68 -1.16 16.53
N ALA A 137 -6.35 -1.11 16.49
CA ALA A 137 -5.46 -2.06 15.84
C ALA A 137 -4.59 -2.81 16.88
N GLU A 138 -5.17 -3.17 18.04
CA GLU A 138 -4.44 -3.80 19.14
C GLU A 138 -3.85 -5.15 18.73
N GLU A 139 -4.59 -5.94 17.99
CA GLU A 139 -4.13 -7.24 17.50
C GLU A 139 -2.93 -7.10 16.56
N GLU A 140 -3.00 -6.19 15.59
CA GLU A 140 -1.91 -5.89 14.68
C GLU A 140 -0.69 -5.32 15.41
N TYR A 141 -0.92 -4.51 16.43
CA TYR A 141 0.15 -3.95 17.25
C TYR A 141 0.90 -5.05 18.04
N GLU A 142 0.17 -5.94 18.72
CA GLU A 142 0.79 -7.02 19.48
C GLU A 142 1.50 -8.03 18.54
N MET A 143 0.90 -8.39 17.42
CA MET A 143 1.55 -9.22 16.41
C MET A 143 2.87 -8.59 15.92
N ALA A 144 2.86 -7.30 15.64
CA ALA A 144 4.05 -6.59 15.20
C ALA A 144 5.14 -6.52 16.28
N LYS A 145 4.77 -6.34 17.55
CA LYS A 145 5.70 -6.39 18.69
C LYS A 145 6.37 -7.76 18.86
N GLU A 146 5.62 -8.82 18.60
CA GLU A 146 6.12 -10.19 18.64
C GLU A 146 6.98 -10.54 17.41
N GLY A 147 7.12 -9.63 16.46
CA GLY A 147 7.86 -9.85 15.22
C GLY A 147 7.12 -10.76 14.23
N LYS A 148 5.82 -10.94 14.40
CA LYS A 148 4.97 -11.69 13.48
C LYS A 148 4.72 -10.87 12.22
N GLU A 149 4.65 -11.55 11.08
CA GLU A 149 4.29 -10.91 9.82
C GLU A 149 2.85 -10.41 9.86
N LEU A 150 2.68 -9.15 9.47
CA LEU A 150 1.38 -8.56 9.19
C LEU A 150 1.11 -8.67 7.69
N CYS A 151 0.13 -9.48 7.33
CA CYS A 151 -0.32 -9.56 5.94
C CYS A 151 -1.27 -8.39 5.63
N PHE A 152 -0.94 -7.63 4.61
CA PHE A 152 -1.81 -6.57 4.10
C PHE A 152 -2.28 -6.92 2.69
N SER A 153 -3.50 -6.50 2.36
CA SER A 153 -4.07 -6.60 1.02
C SER A 153 -4.53 -5.22 0.56
N MET A 154 -4.35 -4.84 -0.69
CA MET A 154 -4.73 -3.55 -1.23
C MET A 154 -6.12 -3.62 -1.87
N SER A 155 -6.87 -2.54 -1.77
CA SER A 155 -8.08 -2.32 -2.56
C SER A 155 -7.97 -0.98 -3.29
N ALA A 156 -8.33 -0.97 -4.56
CA ALA A 156 -8.36 0.24 -5.37
C ALA A 156 -9.63 0.28 -6.23
N ARG A 157 -10.12 1.50 -6.47
CA ARG A 157 -11.15 1.71 -7.49
C ARG A 157 -10.48 2.13 -8.78
N VAL A 158 -10.78 1.41 -9.85
CA VAL A 158 -10.30 1.72 -11.18
C VAL A 158 -11.49 1.91 -12.12
N PRO A 159 -11.45 2.85 -13.07
CA PRO A 159 -12.56 3.09 -13.97
C PRO A 159 -12.76 1.95 -14.97
N LEU A 160 -11.70 1.26 -15.31
CA LEU A 160 -11.71 0.13 -16.22
C LEU A 160 -10.43 -0.71 -16.09
N ASP A 161 -10.53 -1.97 -16.48
CA ASP A 161 -9.41 -2.87 -16.70
C ASP A 161 -9.08 -2.96 -18.18
N VAL A 162 -7.81 -3.12 -18.50
CA VAL A 162 -7.34 -3.29 -19.89
C VAL A 162 -6.70 -4.67 -20.02
N CYS A 163 -7.17 -5.44 -20.99
CA CYS A 163 -6.56 -6.73 -21.29
C CYS A 163 -5.20 -6.52 -21.97
N SER A 164 -4.15 -7.13 -21.43
CA SER A 164 -2.80 -7.03 -22.01
C SER A 164 -2.63 -7.80 -23.32
N CYS A 165 -3.59 -8.68 -23.68
CA CYS A 165 -3.53 -9.47 -24.90
C CYS A 165 -4.24 -8.81 -26.07
N CYS A 166 -5.42 -8.21 -25.83
CA CYS A 166 -6.28 -7.69 -26.90
C CYS A 166 -6.70 -6.23 -26.70
N GLU A 167 -6.19 -5.58 -25.63
CA GLU A 167 -6.48 -4.20 -25.28
C GLU A 167 -7.97 -3.89 -25.03
N HIS A 168 -8.77 -4.96 -24.85
CA HIS A 168 -10.18 -4.81 -24.50
C HIS A 168 -10.29 -4.09 -23.13
N LYS A 169 -11.20 -3.12 -23.06
CA LYS A 169 -11.47 -2.31 -21.87
C LYS A 169 -12.75 -2.80 -21.21
N ALA A 170 -12.64 -3.28 -19.99
CA ALA A 170 -13.76 -3.82 -19.21
C ALA A 170 -14.01 -2.94 -17.97
N LYS A 171 -15.28 -2.59 -17.72
CA LYS A 171 -15.71 -1.85 -16.54
C LYS A 171 -16.11 -2.76 -15.37
N SER A 172 -16.28 -4.03 -15.65
CA SER A 172 -16.68 -5.05 -14.68
C SER A 172 -16.13 -6.43 -15.06
N ALA A 173 -16.07 -7.32 -14.11
CA ALA A 173 -15.59 -8.69 -14.36
C ALA A 173 -16.42 -9.46 -15.41
N SER A 174 -17.68 -9.12 -15.59
CA SER A 174 -18.54 -9.74 -16.62
C SER A 174 -18.18 -9.36 -18.06
N GLU A 175 -17.36 -8.31 -18.22
CA GLU A 175 -16.89 -7.83 -19.52
C GLU A 175 -15.49 -8.34 -19.86
N TYR A 176 -14.87 -9.14 -19.00
CA TYR A 176 -13.54 -9.69 -19.29
C TYR A 176 -13.56 -10.62 -20.51
N CYS A 177 -12.56 -10.47 -21.34
CA CYS A 177 -12.38 -11.32 -22.52
C CYS A 177 -11.88 -12.74 -22.20
#